data_ba09e0f758f9a880772ba77791c1652e
#
_entry.id   ba09e0f758f9a880772ba77791c1652e
#
_cell.length_a   1.000
_cell.length_b   1.000
_cell.length_c   1.000
_cell.angle_alpha   90.00
_cell.angle_beta   90.00
_cell.angle_gamma   90.00
#
_symmetry.space_group_name_H-M   'P 1'
#
loop_
_entity.id
_entity.type
_entity.pdbx_description
1 polymer ?
#
loop_
_entity_poly.entity_id
_entity_poly.type
_entity_poly.pdbx_seq_one_letter_code
_entity_poly.pdbx_strand_id
1 'polypeptide(L)'
;MFIKTNTLDSHNNKKPYNTMKNFFIIAVVSMMFTSCSNDSEDNPLPAYTVEGKWLWSPDPEDRTYVNTMFEFVDGNVYTSYSANCGWADNLCTDADFNVLDESDRIPGVDTYTFDGNTLIWNEIPRSVSFECDGGIMLNENSYKLWRLNSDCN
;
A
#
# COMPACT_ATOMS: atom_id res chain seq x y z
N MET A 1 50.46 51.22 7.40
CA MET A 1 51.48 50.35 8.05
C MET A 1 51.59 49.08 7.23
N PHE A 2 52.75 48.98 6.68
CA PHE A 2 53.26 47.95 5.80
C PHE A 2 53.14 46.50 6.34
N ILE A 3 52.97 45.48 5.52
CA ILE A 3 54.00 44.51 5.06
C ILE A 3 53.23 43.22 4.82
N LYS A 4 53.43 42.35 3.96
CA LYS A 4 54.34 41.97 2.87
C LYS A 4 53.81 40.67 2.29
N THR A 5 53.84 40.60 0.99
CA THR A 5 53.77 39.43 0.15
C THR A 5 54.77 38.34 0.54
N ASN A 6 54.38 37.07 0.37
CA ASN A 6 55.34 36.05 -0.06
C ASN A 6 54.64 35.01 -0.94
N THR A 7 55.00 35.10 -2.19
CA THR A 7 54.97 34.06 -3.22
C THR A 7 55.98 32.98 -2.87
N LEU A 8 55.62 31.74 -3.08
CA LEU A 8 56.60 30.68 -3.41
C LEU A 8 55.92 29.63 -4.32
N ASP A 9 56.38 29.68 -5.54
CA ASP A 9 56.36 28.60 -6.53
C ASP A 9 57.02 27.34 -5.99
N SER A 10 56.52 26.18 -6.39
CA SER A 10 57.43 25.14 -6.88
C SER A 10 56.72 23.87 -7.36
N HIS A 11 56.91 23.64 -8.63
CA HIS A 11 57.23 22.33 -9.31
C HIS A 11 56.25 21.18 -9.27
N ASN A 12 55.47 21.11 -10.33
CA ASN A 12 55.64 20.13 -11.44
C ASN A 12 56.22 18.77 -11.07
N ASN A 13 55.34 17.78 -11.04
CA ASN A 13 55.78 16.42 -11.50
C ASN A 13 54.60 15.64 -12.12
N LYS A 14 54.57 15.72 -13.44
CA LYS A 14 53.78 14.85 -14.31
C LYS A 14 54.30 13.43 -14.22
N LYS A 15 53.43 12.50 -13.86
CA LYS A 15 53.56 11.10 -14.33
C LYS A 15 52.28 10.67 -15.01
N PRO A 16 52.32 10.30 -16.23
CA PRO A 16 51.22 9.71 -16.94
C PRO A 16 51.18 8.21 -16.66
N TYR A 17 50.12 7.70 -16.08
CA TYR A 17 49.96 6.25 -16.05
C TYR A 17 48.53 5.78 -16.08
N ASN A 18 48.24 5.12 -17.17
CA ASN A 18 47.35 3.98 -17.29
C ASN A 18 45.86 4.15 -16.92
N THR A 19 45.20 4.98 -17.71
CA THR A 19 43.74 5.08 -17.72
C THR A 19 43.07 4.13 -18.74
N MET A 20 43.71 3.04 -19.11
CA MET A 20 43.21 2.22 -20.22
C MET A 20 42.85 0.76 -19.89
N LYS A 21 43.01 0.33 -18.64
CA LYS A 21 42.69 -1.07 -18.29
C LYS A 21 41.40 -1.23 -17.47
N ASN A 22 40.83 -0.12 -16.93
CA ASN A 22 39.64 -0.24 -16.09
C ASN A 22 38.33 0.12 -16.80
N PHE A 23 38.41 0.56 -18.07
CA PHE A 23 37.19 0.91 -18.83
C PHE A 23 36.42 -0.31 -19.35
N PHE A 24 37.09 -1.47 -19.47
CA PHE A 24 36.40 -2.67 -19.97
C PHE A 24 35.64 -3.44 -18.89
N ILE A 25 35.92 -3.23 -17.62
CA ILE A 25 35.22 -3.93 -16.53
C ILE A 25 33.93 -3.24 -16.17
N ILE A 26 33.81 -1.92 -16.36
CA ILE A 26 32.60 -1.17 -16.06
C ILE A 26 31.51 -1.41 -17.11
N ALA A 27 31.88 -1.70 -18.34
CA ALA A 27 30.92 -1.95 -19.43
C ALA A 27 30.20 -3.30 -19.33
N VAL A 28 30.77 -4.28 -18.62
CA VAL A 28 30.15 -5.61 -18.48
C VAL A 28 29.20 -5.68 -17.31
N VAL A 29 29.37 -4.82 -16.28
CA VAL A 29 28.47 -4.77 -15.11
C VAL A 29 27.20 -3.97 -15.39
N SER A 30 27.23 -3.06 -16.37
CA SER A 30 26.05 -2.23 -16.71
C SER A 30 25.02 -2.93 -17.60
N MET A 31 25.27 -4.14 -18.09
CA MET A 31 24.30 -4.88 -18.91
C MET A 31 23.44 -5.87 -18.14
N MET A 32 23.59 -5.97 -16.81
CA MET A 32 22.79 -6.88 -15.99
C MET A 32 21.60 -6.22 -15.28
N PHE A 33 21.35 -4.94 -15.52
CA PHE A 33 20.25 -4.23 -14.84
C PHE A 33 19.13 -3.75 -15.78
N THR A 34 19.07 -4.24 -17.01
CA THR A 34 17.93 -3.95 -17.89
C THR A 34 17.03 -5.15 -18.05
N SER A 35 16.61 -5.74 -16.93
CA SER A 35 15.43 -6.57 -16.89
C SER A 35 14.45 -5.96 -15.88
N CYS A 36 14.02 -4.72 -16.14
CA CYS A 36 12.74 -4.29 -15.66
C CYS A 36 11.76 -4.57 -16.80
N SER A 37 11.12 -5.70 -16.75
CA SER A 37 9.84 -5.88 -17.42
C SER A 37 8.91 -4.79 -16.91
N ASN A 38 8.41 -3.96 -17.82
CA ASN A 38 7.25 -3.14 -17.60
C ASN A 38 6.03 -4.08 -17.55
N ASP A 39 5.88 -4.76 -16.46
CA ASP A 39 4.59 -5.24 -16.07
C ASP A 39 3.99 -4.12 -15.22
N SER A 40 3.05 -3.39 -15.80
CA SER A 40 2.04 -2.68 -15.05
C SER A 40 1.17 -3.76 -14.39
N GLU A 41 1.78 -4.44 -13.46
CA GLU A 41 1.08 -5.30 -12.55
C GLU A 41 0.36 -4.39 -11.57
N ASP A 42 -0.95 -4.55 -11.52
CA ASP A 42 -1.68 -4.32 -10.30
C ASP A 42 -0.87 -5.03 -9.21
N ASN A 43 -0.05 -4.26 -8.49
CA ASN A 43 0.79 -4.81 -7.43
C ASN A 43 -0.19 -5.29 -6.36
N PRO A 44 -0.43 -6.60 -6.24
CA PRO A 44 -1.40 -7.06 -5.26
C PRO A 44 -0.95 -6.55 -3.91
N LEU A 45 -1.84 -5.85 -3.22
CA LEU A 45 -1.56 -5.42 -1.85
C LEU A 45 -0.99 -6.61 -1.08
N PRO A 46 0.07 -6.41 -0.29
CA PRO A 46 0.63 -7.51 0.47
C PRO A 46 -0.48 -8.18 1.28
N ALA A 47 -0.51 -9.49 1.26
CA ALA A 47 -1.33 -10.24 2.20
C ALA A 47 -1.02 -9.74 3.62
N TYR A 48 -2.02 -9.71 4.48
CA TYR A 48 -1.85 -9.24 5.87
C TYR A 48 -1.61 -7.73 6.03
N THR A 49 -2.16 -6.93 5.15
CA THR A 49 -2.29 -5.48 5.34
C THR A 49 -3.75 -5.09 5.48
N VAL A 50 -4.02 -4.04 6.25
CA VAL A 50 -5.36 -3.43 6.32
C VAL A 50 -5.64 -2.51 5.14
N GLU A 51 -4.63 -2.11 4.38
CA GLU A 51 -4.80 -1.27 3.19
C GLU A 51 -5.71 -1.96 2.16
N GLY A 52 -6.59 -1.18 1.55
CA GLY A 52 -7.50 -1.62 0.50
C GLY A 52 -8.97 -1.52 0.86
N LYS A 53 -9.80 -2.18 0.07
CA LYS A 53 -11.26 -2.15 0.19
C LYS A 53 -11.77 -3.39 0.90
N TRP A 54 -12.59 -3.17 1.91
CA TRP A 54 -13.13 -4.20 2.78
C TRP A 54 -14.63 -4.09 2.88
N LEU A 55 -15.30 -5.22 2.83
CA LEU A 55 -16.75 -5.33 2.92
C LEU A 55 -17.17 -5.73 4.34
N TRP A 56 -18.16 -5.07 4.86
CA TRP A 56 -18.75 -5.39 6.15
C TRP A 56 -20.18 -5.89 5.98
N SER A 57 -20.52 -6.93 6.74
CA SER A 57 -21.87 -7.45 6.88
C SER A 57 -22.38 -7.25 8.32
N PRO A 58 -23.65 -6.95 8.51
CA PRO A 58 -24.26 -6.97 9.83
C PRO A 58 -24.28 -8.39 10.46
N ASP A 59 -24.19 -9.44 9.64
CA ASP A 59 -23.98 -10.81 10.10
C ASP A 59 -22.51 -11.21 9.89
N PRO A 60 -21.72 -11.33 10.97
CA PRO A 60 -20.28 -11.65 10.86
C PRO A 60 -20.00 -13.05 10.34
N GLU A 61 -20.99 -13.93 10.33
CA GLU A 61 -20.85 -15.29 9.83
C GLU A 61 -21.22 -15.43 8.34
N ASP A 62 -21.86 -14.39 7.78
CA ASP A 62 -22.40 -14.47 6.43
C ASP A 62 -22.03 -13.22 5.59
N ARG A 63 -21.11 -13.42 4.65
CA ARG A 63 -20.72 -12.40 3.69
C ARG A 63 -21.87 -11.99 2.76
N THR A 64 -22.87 -12.83 2.59
CA THR A 64 -23.99 -12.58 1.66
C THR A 64 -24.73 -11.28 1.96
N TYR A 65 -24.71 -10.82 3.22
CA TYR A 65 -25.41 -9.62 3.65
C TYR A 65 -24.53 -8.37 3.68
N VAL A 66 -23.39 -8.37 2.98
CA VAL A 66 -22.54 -7.17 2.89
C VAL A 66 -23.34 -6.01 2.29
N ASN A 67 -23.23 -4.84 2.90
CA ASN A 67 -23.89 -3.63 2.45
C ASN A 67 -23.02 -2.38 2.56
N THR A 68 -21.87 -2.49 3.21
CA THR A 68 -20.95 -1.41 3.52
C THR A 68 -19.56 -1.75 3.05
N MET A 69 -18.89 -0.79 2.44
CA MET A 69 -17.49 -0.87 2.08
C MET A 69 -16.69 0.16 2.88
N PHE A 70 -15.61 -0.32 3.48
CA PHE A 70 -14.57 0.51 4.07
C PHE A 70 -13.33 0.48 3.17
N GLU A 71 -12.82 1.64 2.83
CA GLU A 71 -11.58 1.78 2.08
C GLU A 71 -10.52 2.39 2.98
N PHE A 72 -9.50 1.58 3.31
CA PHE A 72 -8.34 1.99 4.09
C PHE A 72 -7.25 2.44 3.14
N VAL A 73 -6.88 3.70 3.20
CA VAL A 73 -5.84 4.29 2.34
C VAL A 73 -5.14 5.45 3.05
N ASP A 74 -3.81 5.39 3.08
CA ASP A 74 -2.95 6.47 3.60
C ASP A 74 -3.36 6.99 4.99
N GLY A 75 -3.70 6.09 5.91
CA GLY A 75 -4.09 6.43 7.28
C GLY A 75 -5.54 6.93 7.42
N ASN A 76 -6.32 6.89 6.35
CA ASN A 76 -7.72 7.30 6.33
C ASN A 76 -8.63 6.11 6.02
N VAL A 77 -9.85 6.13 6.56
CA VAL A 77 -10.91 5.18 6.25
C VAL A 77 -12.09 5.92 5.67
N TYR A 78 -12.44 5.57 4.47
CA TYR A 78 -13.63 6.07 3.78
C TYR A 78 -14.71 4.99 3.79
N THR A 79 -15.94 5.43 3.96
CA THR A 79 -17.10 4.53 3.97
C THR A 79 -17.97 4.79 2.76
N SER A 80 -18.42 3.73 2.10
CA SER A 80 -19.40 3.80 1.01
C SER A 80 -20.48 2.74 1.20
N TYR A 81 -21.68 3.02 0.74
CA TYR A 81 -22.78 2.07 0.70
C TYR A 81 -23.18 1.82 -0.74
N SER A 82 -23.47 0.58 -1.08
CA SER A 82 -24.17 0.32 -2.33
C SER A 82 -25.62 0.77 -2.21
N ALA A 83 -26.06 1.65 -3.10
CA ALA A 83 -27.45 2.13 -3.14
C ALA A 83 -28.42 1.11 -3.78
N ASN A 84 -27.87 0.11 -4.48
CA ASN A 84 -28.65 -0.79 -5.34
C ASN A 84 -28.91 -2.15 -4.74
N CYS A 85 -28.31 -2.47 -3.60
CA CYS A 85 -28.38 -3.79 -2.96
C CYS A 85 -28.29 -3.68 -1.43
N GLY A 86 -28.26 -4.82 -0.74
CA GLY A 86 -28.15 -4.85 0.74
C GLY A 86 -29.51 -4.97 1.44
N TRP A 87 -30.55 -5.34 0.72
CA TRP A 87 -31.89 -5.58 1.24
C TRP A 87 -32.25 -7.08 1.13
N ALA A 88 -33.18 -7.53 1.91
CA ALA A 88 -33.49 -8.97 2.09
C ALA A 88 -33.61 -9.80 0.80
N ASP A 89 -34.03 -9.19 -0.30
CA ASP A 89 -34.26 -9.88 -1.57
C ASP A 89 -33.26 -9.46 -2.66
N ASN A 90 -32.31 -8.58 -2.35
CA ASN A 90 -31.32 -8.07 -3.29
C ASN A 90 -29.94 -7.98 -2.64
N LEU A 91 -29.20 -9.06 -2.70
CA LEU A 91 -27.91 -9.19 -2.08
C LEU A 91 -26.83 -8.50 -2.92
N CYS A 92 -25.87 -7.84 -2.25
CA CYS A 92 -24.75 -7.23 -2.91
C CYS A 92 -23.73 -8.27 -3.34
N THR A 93 -23.12 -8.01 -4.48
CA THR A 93 -21.96 -8.72 -5.00
C THR A 93 -20.75 -7.80 -5.04
N ASP A 94 -19.56 -8.34 -5.23
CA ASP A 94 -18.34 -7.52 -5.41
C ASP A 94 -18.48 -6.54 -6.58
N ALA A 95 -19.22 -6.89 -7.63
CA ALA A 95 -19.47 -6.01 -8.75
C ALA A 95 -20.20 -4.71 -8.35
N ASP A 96 -21.08 -4.78 -7.36
CA ASP A 96 -21.83 -3.62 -6.86
C ASP A 96 -20.94 -2.63 -6.09
N PHE A 97 -19.84 -3.12 -5.52
CA PHE A 97 -18.85 -2.29 -4.84
C PHE A 97 -17.71 -1.85 -5.74
N ASN A 98 -17.37 -2.63 -6.77
CA ASN A 98 -16.31 -2.27 -7.72
C ASN A 98 -16.64 -1.04 -8.57
N VAL A 99 -17.91 -0.70 -8.72
CA VAL A 99 -18.33 0.49 -9.46
C VAL A 99 -18.33 1.76 -8.61
N LEU A 100 -18.17 1.63 -7.28
CA LEU A 100 -18.14 2.77 -6.38
C LEU A 100 -16.81 3.52 -6.47
N ASP A 101 -16.89 4.83 -6.54
CA ASP A 101 -15.76 5.73 -6.60
C ASP A 101 -15.76 6.76 -5.45
N GLU A 102 -14.89 7.76 -5.54
CA GLU A 102 -14.77 8.78 -4.49
C GLU A 102 -16.04 9.61 -4.29
N SER A 103 -16.88 9.74 -5.31
CA SER A 103 -18.15 10.48 -5.20
C SER A 103 -19.23 9.73 -4.43
N ASP A 104 -19.05 8.41 -4.25
CA ASP A 104 -19.95 7.54 -3.48
C ASP A 104 -19.60 7.47 -2.00
N ARG A 105 -18.46 8.08 -1.60
CA ARG A 105 -18.07 8.14 -0.20
C ARG A 105 -19.02 9.00 0.60
N ILE A 106 -19.48 8.47 1.73
CA ILE A 106 -20.29 9.29 2.66
C ILE A 106 -19.40 10.38 3.28
N PRO A 107 -19.99 11.55 3.62
CA PRO A 107 -19.26 12.61 4.30
C PRO A 107 -18.67 12.16 5.63
N GLY A 108 -17.40 12.50 5.84
CA GLY A 108 -16.65 12.12 7.01
C GLY A 108 -15.48 11.21 6.64
N VAL A 109 -14.41 11.32 7.38
CA VAL A 109 -13.20 10.51 7.22
C VAL A 109 -12.77 10.07 8.59
N ASP A 110 -12.68 8.77 8.78
CA ASP A 110 -12.08 8.17 9.95
C ASP A 110 -10.56 8.09 9.78
N THR A 111 -9.82 7.99 10.87
CA THR A 111 -8.38 7.78 10.82
C THR A 111 -8.02 6.40 11.34
N TYR A 112 -6.92 5.86 10.83
CA TYR A 112 -6.36 4.62 11.35
C TYR A 112 -4.84 4.62 11.37
N THR A 113 -4.29 3.75 12.21
CA THR A 113 -2.91 3.29 12.15
C THR A 113 -2.89 1.78 12.34
N PHE A 114 -1.90 1.12 11.74
CA PHE A 114 -1.74 -0.33 11.84
C PHE A 114 -0.27 -0.70 12.00
N ASP A 115 0.06 -1.52 12.98
CA ASP A 115 1.43 -1.93 13.30
C ASP A 115 1.75 -3.39 12.88
N GLY A 116 0.84 -4.03 12.15
CA GLY A 116 0.94 -5.44 11.76
C GLY A 116 0.10 -6.38 12.62
N ASN A 117 -0.37 -5.93 13.77
CA ASN A 117 -1.19 -6.73 14.70
C ASN A 117 -2.34 -5.93 15.31
N THR A 118 -2.13 -4.65 15.56
CA THR A 118 -3.12 -3.77 16.18
C THR A 118 -3.56 -2.70 15.18
N LEU A 119 -4.85 -2.66 14.90
CA LEU A 119 -5.52 -1.60 14.16
C LEU A 119 -6.08 -0.59 15.18
N ILE A 120 -5.58 0.64 15.14
CA ILE A 120 -6.20 1.74 15.86
C ILE A 120 -7.10 2.46 14.85
N TRP A 121 -8.38 2.35 15.01
CA TRP A 121 -9.39 2.99 14.15
C TRP A 121 -10.24 3.92 14.99
N ASN A 122 -10.25 5.20 14.65
CA ASN A 122 -10.89 6.26 15.46
C ASN A 122 -10.45 6.20 16.93
N GLU A 123 -9.15 6.15 17.17
CA GLU A 123 -8.55 6.09 18.49
C GLU A 123 -8.88 4.81 19.30
N ILE A 124 -9.62 3.87 18.73
CA ILE A 124 -9.98 2.61 19.38
C ILE A 124 -9.04 1.50 18.91
N PRO A 125 -8.19 0.98 19.79
CA PRO A 125 -7.32 -0.15 19.46
C PRO A 125 -8.12 -1.45 19.34
N ARG A 126 -7.74 -2.26 18.35
CA ARG A 126 -8.31 -3.59 18.09
C ARG A 126 -7.18 -4.52 17.68
N SER A 127 -7.05 -5.65 18.32
CA SER A 127 -6.20 -6.72 17.81
C SER A 127 -6.83 -7.26 16.52
N VAL A 128 -5.98 -7.50 15.53
CA VAL A 128 -6.40 -7.95 14.22
C VAL A 128 -5.68 -9.25 13.87
N SER A 129 -6.40 -10.19 13.32
CA SER A 129 -5.85 -11.35 12.64
C SER A 129 -6.40 -11.44 11.22
N PHE A 130 -5.63 -12.07 10.34
CA PHE A 130 -6.03 -12.28 8.96
C PHE A 130 -6.23 -13.76 8.72
N GLU A 131 -7.25 -14.09 7.93
CA GLU A 131 -7.56 -15.45 7.48
C GLU A 131 -7.64 -15.46 5.94
N CYS A 132 -7.62 -16.66 5.39
CA CYS A 132 -7.77 -16.88 3.96
C CYS A 132 -6.82 -15.98 3.14
N ASP A 133 -5.50 -16.13 3.40
CA ASP A 133 -4.42 -15.39 2.73
C ASP A 133 -4.59 -13.85 2.78
N GLY A 134 -5.14 -13.34 3.89
CA GLY A 134 -5.37 -11.91 4.10
C GLY A 134 -6.68 -11.40 3.49
N GLY A 135 -7.53 -12.28 2.95
CA GLY A 135 -8.83 -11.90 2.40
C GLY A 135 -9.93 -11.67 3.43
N ILE A 136 -9.70 -12.06 4.69
CA ILE A 136 -10.58 -11.85 5.83
C ILE A 136 -9.79 -11.20 6.95
N MET A 137 -10.31 -10.12 7.49
CA MET A 137 -9.77 -9.44 8.67
C MET A 137 -10.76 -9.61 9.83
N LEU A 138 -10.26 -10.11 10.95
CA LEU A 138 -11.01 -10.31 12.19
C LEU A 138 -10.49 -9.39 13.27
N ASN A 139 -11.36 -8.92 14.14
CA ASN A 139 -10.97 -8.23 15.36
C ASN A 139 -11.67 -8.81 16.60
N GLU A 140 -11.16 -8.46 17.80
CA GLU A 140 -11.63 -8.97 19.08
C GLU A 140 -13.13 -8.77 19.36
N ASN A 141 -13.76 -7.83 18.68
CA ASN A 141 -15.18 -7.51 18.86
C ASN A 141 -16.09 -8.25 17.87
N SER A 142 -15.59 -9.33 17.27
CA SER A 142 -16.31 -10.13 16.27
C SER A 142 -16.66 -9.36 15.00
N TYR A 143 -15.97 -8.27 14.72
CA TYR A 143 -16.04 -7.61 13.42
C TYR A 143 -15.26 -8.45 12.43
N LYS A 144 -15.96 -8.92 11.41
CA LYS A 144 -15.37 -9.61 10.29
C LYS A 144 -15.51 -8.74 9.06
N LEU A 145 -14.39 -8.53 8.40
CA LEU A 145 -14.33 -7.79 7.15
C LEU A 145 -13.78 -8.71 6.06
N TRP A 146 -14.39 -8.70 4.91
CA TRP A 146 -13.94 -9.45 3.74
C TRP A 146 -13.29 -8.51 2.74
N ARG A 147 -12.10 -8.86 2.27
CA ARG A 147 -11.45 -8.07 1.23
C ARG A 147 -12.28 -8.13 -0.05
N LEU A 148 -12.49 -6.97 -0.67
CA LEU A 148 -13.19 -6.89 -1.95
C LEU A 148 -12.44 -7.70 -3.02
N ASN A 149 -13.16 -8.46 -3.83
CA ASN A 149 -12.64 -9.40 -4.83
C ASN A 149 -11.80 -10.57 -4.27
N SER A 150 -11.95 -10.87 -2.99
CA SER A 150 -11.34 -12.05 -2.39
C SER A 150 -12.23 -13.28 -2.64
N ASP A 151 -11.59 -14.41 -2.94
CA ASP A 151 -12.28 -15.73 -3.06
C ASP A 151 -12.64 -16.33 -1.70
N CYS A 152 -12.39 -15.61 -0.61
CA CYS A 152 -12.73 -16.04 0.74
C CYS A 152 -14.22 -15.88 1.04
N ASN A 153 -14.84 -16.90 1.59
CA ASN A 153 -16.24 -16.92 2.00
C ASN A 153 -16.34 -17.22 3.50
#